data_84436fbdf90b2a0b30d0ab075141f2d6
#
_entry.id   84436fbdf90b2a0b30d0ab075141f2d6
#
_cell.length_a   1.000
_cell.length_b   1.000
_cell.length_c   1.000
_cell.angle_alpha   90.00
_cell.angle_beta   90.00
_cell.angle_gamma   90.00
#
_symmetry.space_group_name_H-M   'P 1'
#
loop_
_entity.id
_entity.type
_entity.pdbx_description
1 polymer ?
#
loop_
_entity_poly.entity_id
_entity_poly.type
_entity_poly.pdbx_seq_one_letter_code
_entity_poly.pdbx_strand_id
1 'polypeptide(L)'
;MSGYYLLRKGEYAYNKSYSVGYDFGSIKRLDRYPMGALSTLYICFALKKHDTDFIKVYFDSLKWYKEIYMISAEGARNHGLLNVPTDEFFATKHYLPKNTAEQRKIADFLIALDRRIDAQQSLVDNLKKYKRGVIQQVFAGRKGTGKACYPEWQQSSLGEYFTEQTIRTSNTPSTPLVSLTVEDGITPKTERYYREFLVTKEGENYKMIKPGWFAYNPMNAHLGAIAPNHLGYTAAVSGYYNIFSVNEPDTICFWEEYLTSYSMLIHYKLIATGSLIEKQRVHYSQFVRIRRCLPSVEEQKHLSKLFETLNKKIANAESTERQLVGMRVSLLQQLFI
;
A
#
# COMPACT_ATOMS: atom_id res chain seq x y z
N MET A 1 8.89 38.81 16.65
CA MET A 1 9.05 37.86 15.51
C MET A 1 8.72 38.60 14.22
N SER A 2 9.69 39.36 13.71
CA SER A 2 9.57 40.06 12.42
C SER A 2 10.05 39.06 11.33
N GLY A 3 9.16 38.59 10.47
CA GLY A 3 9.52 37.70 9.35
C GLY A 3 8.57 36.52 9.11
N TYR A 4 7.42 36.48 9.81
CA TYR A 4 6.40 35.47 9.61
C TYR A 4 5.00 36.11 9.48
N TYR A 5 4.15 35.53 8.65
CA TYR A 5 2.73 35.88 8.60
C TYR A 5 1.97 35.12 9.65
N LEU A 6 1.06 35.81 10.35
CA LEU A 6 0.08 35.16 11.22
C LEU A 6 -1.14 34.76 10.39
N LEU A 7 -1.41 33.47 10.28
CA LEU A 7 -2.58 32.91 9.65
C LEU A 7 -3.62 32.52 10.69
N ARG A 8 -4.88 32.91 10.53
CA ARG A 8 -5.99 32.59 11.43
C ARG A 8 -6.83 31.46 10.84
N LYS A 9 -7.56 30.75 11.69
CA LYS A 9 -8.50 29.69 11.25
C LYS A 9 -9.45 30.24 10.19
N GLY A 10 -9.60 29.52 9.07
CA GLY A 10 -10.42 29.91 7.92
C GLY A 10 -9.67 30.72 6.85
N GLU A 11 -8.47 31.22 7.15
CA GLU A 11 -7.62 31.89 6.16
C GLU A 11 -6.80 30.88 5.36
N TYR A 12 -6.34 31.32 4.19
CA TYR A 12 -5.66 30.50 3.20
C TYR A 12 -4.19 30.88 3.06
N ALA A 13 -3.39 29.90 2.68
CA ALA A 13 -1.99 30.10 2.31
C ALA A 13 -1.70 29.37 1.00
N TYR A 14 -1.07 30.06 0.07
CA TYR A 14 -0.52 29.49 -1.16
C TYR A 14 0.97 29.19 -0.95
N ASN A 15 1.31 27.90 -1.01
CA ASN A 15 2.67 27.42 -1.10
C ASN A 15 3.10 27.39 -2.57
N LYS A 16 4.06 28.24 -2.94
CA LYS A 16 4.58 28.33 -4.30
C LYS A 16 5.59 27.25 -4.67
N SER A 17 5.87 26.30 -3.77
CA SER A 17 6.84 25.23 -4.03
C SER A 17 6.19 24.07 -4.78
N TYR A 18 6.91 23.59 -5.79
CA TYR A 18 6.59 22.32 -6.45
C TYR A 18 6.64 21.15 -5.45
N SER A 19 5.70 20.26 -5.55
CA SER A 19 5.74 18.96 -4.87
C SER A 19 4.99 17.92 -5.70
N VAL A 20 5.23 16.63 -5.41
CA VAL A 20 4.56 15.53 -6.14
C VAL A 20 3.03 15.70 -6.07
N GLY A 21 2.40 15.79 -7.24
CA GLY A 21 0.95 16.04 -7.37
C GLY A 21 0.54 17.51 -7.27
N TYR A 22 1.50 18.46 -7.14
CA TYR A 22 1.24 19.90 -7.04
C TYR A 22 2.25 20.68 -7.87
N ASP A 23 2.13 20.59 -9.20
CA ASP A 23 3.08 21.18 -10.16
C ASP A 23 3.19 22.72 -10.05
N PHE A 24 2.10 23.39 -9.70
CA PHE A 24 2.07 24.84 -9.48
C PHE A 24 1.83 25.20 -8.01
N GLY A 25 2.30 24.34 -7.09
CA GLY A 25 2.14 24.54 -5.66
C GLY A 25 0.74 24.21 -5.15
N SER A 26 0.45 24.56 -3.91
CA SER A 26 -0.83 24.21 -3.26
C SER A 26 -1.39 25.37 -2.45
N ILE A 27 -2.72 25.54 -2.52
CA ILE A 27 -3.46 26.47 -1.68
C ILE A 27 -4.24 25.67 -0.64
N LYS A 28 -4.00 25.96 0.64
CA LYS A 28 -4.68 25.25 1.75
C LYS A 28 -5.24 26.26 2.74
N ARG A 29 -6.38 25.89 3.34
CA ARG A 29 -7.04 26.65 4.42
C ARG A 29 -6.56 26.12 5.78
N LEU A 30 -6.38 27.01 6.74
CA LEU A 30 -6.09 26.62 8.12
C LEU A 30 -7.37 26.18 8.82
N ASP A 31 -7.59 24.87 8.98
CA ASP A 31 -8.78 24.29 9.59
C ASP A 31 -8.53 23.74 11.00
N ARG A 32 -7.33 23.24 11.30
CA ARG A 32 -7.04 22.45 12.51
C ARG A 32 -6.72 23.27 13.75
N TYR A 33 -6.10 24.44 13.56
CA TYR A 33 -5.62 25.28 14.67
C TYR A 33 -6.27 26.66 14.63
N PRO A 34 -6.41 27.35 15.79
CA PRO A 34 -6.96 28.71 15.82
C PRO A 34 -6.11 29.71 15.05
N MET A 35 -4.79 29.54 15.09
CA MET A 35 -3.82 30.36 14.37
C MET A 35 -2.51 29.60 14.15
N GLY A 36 -1.70 30.08 13.21
CA GLY A 36 -0.38 29.53 12.89
C GLY A 36 0.53 30.61 12.29
N ALA A 37 1.85 30.46 12.47
CA ALA A 37 2.84 31.31 11.84
C ALA A 37 3.38 30.66 10.58
N LEU A 38 3.45 31.40 9.46
CA LEU A 38 3.98 30.94 8.18
C LEU A 38 5.09 31.85 7.68
N SER A 39 6.07 31.27 6.97
CA SER A 39 7.12 32.01 6.30
C SER A 39 6.54 33.02 5.31
N THR A 40 7.25 34.12 5.09
CA THR A 40 6.93 35.13 4.06
C THR A 40 7.04 34.64 2.61
N LEU A 41 7.53 33.39 2.42
CA LEU A 41 7.51 32.72 1.11
C LEU A 41 6.10 32.34 0.66
N TYR A 42 5.13 32.25 1.57
CA TYR A 42 3.72 31.96 1.27
C TYR A 42 2.96 33.24 0.95
N ILE A 43 1.96 33.14 0.07
CA ILE A 43 0.94 34.19 -0.08
C ILE A 43 -0.22 33.83 0.84
N CYS A 44 -0.45 34.63 1.88
CA CYS A 44 -1.52 34.44 2.85
C CYS A 44 -2.70 35.37 2.54
N PHE A 45 -3.92 34.85 2.59
CA PHE A 45 -5.11 35.64 2.28
C PHE A 45 -6.38 35.15 2.96
N ALA A 46 -7.35 36.04 3.10
CA ALA A 46 -8.71 35.75 3.55
C ALA A 46 -9.71 35.99 2.41
N LEU A 47 -10.80 35.23 2.40
CA LEU A 47 -11.89 35.42 1.43
C LEU A 47 -12.82 36.55 1.84
N LYS A 48 -13.34 37.29 0.85
CA LYS A 48 -14.27 38.41 1.05
C LYS A 48 -15.73 38.08 0.71
N LYS A 49 -16.00 37.21 -0.25
CA LYS A 49 -17.33 37.11 -0.86
C LYS A 49 -17.85 35.69 -1.12
N HIS A 50 -17.00 34.69 -1.19
CA HIS A 50 -17.37 33.32 -1.58
C HIS A 50 -17.58 32.43 -0.38
N ASP A 51 -18.34 31.34 -0.57
CA ASP A 51 -18.40 30.27 0.42
C ASP A 51 -17.00 29.65 0.60
N THR A 52 -16.55 29.62 1.85
CA THR A 52 -15.17 29.23 2.16
C THR A 52 -14.92 27.72 1.96
N ASP A 53 -15.94 26.88 2.16
CA ASP A 53 -15.82 25.44 1.93
C ASP A 53 -15.79 25.15 0.42
N PHE A 54 -16.59 25.89 -0.37
CA PHE A 54 -16.54 25.80 -1.83
C PHE A 54 -15.18 26.20 -2.39
N ILE A 55 -14.60 27.29 -1.92
CA ILE A 55 -13.27 27.73 -2.38
C ILE A 55 -12.18 26.75 -1.98
N LYS A 56 -12.28 26.12 -0.80
CA LYS A 56 -11.37 25.05 -0.40
C LYS A 56 -11.41 23.90 -1.42
N VAL A 57 -12.58 23.42 -1.76
CA VAL A 57 -12.77 22.35 -2.75
C VAL A 57 -12.32 22.78 -4.15
N TYR A 58 -12.59 24.02 -4.55
CA TYR A 58 -12.11 24.58 -5.82
C TYR A 58 -10.58 24.53 -5.91
N PHE A 59 -9.87 24.94 -4.86
CA PHE A 59 -8.41 24.84 -4.85
C PHE A 59 -7.89 23.40 -4.85
N ASP A 60 -8.62 22.45 -4.26
CA ASP A 60 -8.28 21.03 -4.35
C ASP A 60 -8.52 20.43 -5.74
N SER A 61 -9.36 21.07 -6.62
CA SER A 61 -9.57 20.63 -8.00
C SER A 61 -8.38 20.87 -8.93
N LEU A 62 -7.46 21.74 -8.54
CA LEU A 62 -6.29 22.20 -9.33
C LEU A 62 -6.66 22.94 -10.63
N LYS A 63 -7.93 23.24 -10.89
CA LYS A 63 -8.37 23.98 -12.10
C LYS A 63 -7.83 25.43 -12.15
N TRP A 64 -7.45 25.98 -11.02
CA TRP A 64 -6.80 27.28 -10.90
C TRP A 64 -5.35 27.28 -11.42
N TYR A 65 -4.75 26.14 -11.67
CA TYR A 65 -3.37 26.01 -12.18
C TYR A 65 -3.17 26.70 -13.53
N LYS A 66 -4.19 26.69 -14.40
CA LYS A 66 -4.15 27.38 -15.68
C LYS A 66 -3.80 28.86 -15.54
N GLU A 67 -4.38 29.53 -14.54
CA GLU A 67 -4.15 30.95 -14.28
C GLU A 67 -2.76 31.19 -13.68
N ILE A 68 -2.29 30.29 -12.82
CA ILE A 68 -0.95 30.37 -12.24
C ILE A 68 0.14 30.11 -13.30
N TYR A 69 -0.10 29.15 -14.21
CA TYR A 69 0.83 28.91 -15.31
C TYR A 69 1.12 30.17 -16.13
N MET A 70 0.08 30.98 -16.39
CA MET A 70 0.19 32.22 -17.20
C MET A 70 1.00 33.32 -16.53
N ILE A 71 1.10 33.32 -15.20
CA ILE A 71 1.81 34.35 -14.42
C ILE A 71 3.11 33.85 -13.75
N SER A 72 3.36 32.53 -13.80
CA SER A 72 4.56 31.94 -13.25
C SER A 72 5.69 32.05 -14.27
N ALA A 73 6.70 32.91 -14.00
CA ALA A 73 7.96 32.85 -14.72
C ALA A 73 8.81 31.73 -14.12
N GLU A 74 9.47 30.93 -14.95
CA GLU A 74 10.51 30.01 -14.49
C GLU A 74 11.61 30.81 -13.78
N GLY A 75 11.68 30.69 -12.47
CA GLY A 75 12.78 31.27 -11.72
C GLY A 75 14.09 30.59 -12.15
N ALA A 76 15.05 31.35 -12.62
CA ALA A 76 16.36 30.89 -13.09
C ALA A 76 17.22 30.16 -12.03
N ARG A 77 16.65 29.75 -10.91
CA ARG A 77 17.30 29.01 -9.83
C ARG A 77 16.47 27.80 -9.45
N ASN A 78 16.86 26.66 -9.93
CA ASN A 78 16.43 25.29 -9.75
C ASN A 78 16.19 24.81 -8.30
N HIS A 79 15.26 25.41 -7.56
CA HIS A 79 14.90 24.90 -6.23
C HIS A 79 13.40 24.62 -6.05
N GLY A 80 12.67 24.37 -7.14
CA GLY A 80 11.24 24.01 -7.08
C GLY A 80 10.31 25.13 -6.55
N LEU A 81 10.80 26.35 -6.38
CA LEU A 81 10.01 27.51 -5.98
C LEU A 81 9.60 28.30 -7.21
N LEU A 82 8.29 28.42 -7.43
CA LEU A 82 7.72 29.23 -8.53
C LEU A 82 7.88 30.71 -8.20
N ASN A 83 8.27 31.50 -9.20
CA ASN A 83 8.23 32.95 -9.10
C ASN A 83 6.84 33.45 -9.50
N VAL A 84 5.96 33.62 -8.53
CA VAL A 84 4.58 34.11 -8.70
C VAL A 84 4.49 35.45 -7.94
N PRO A 85 4.38 36.60 -8.66
CA PRO A 85 4.17 37.89 -8.05
C PRO A 85 2.83 37.95 -7.31
N THR A 86 2.83 38.54 -6.11
CA THR A 86 1.62 38.58 -5.27
C THR A 86 0.49 39.37 -5.93
N ASP A 87 0.80 40.48 -6.60
CA ASP A 87 -0.19 41.30 -7.25
C ASP A 87 -0.82 40.58 -8.45
N GLU A 88 -0.03 39.87 -9.24
CA GLU A 88 -0.52 39.06 -10.36
C GLU A 88 -1.36 37.87 -9.86
N PHE A 89 -0.96 37.26 -8.75
CA PHE A 89 -1.77 36.17 -8.11
C PHE A 89 -3.17 36.69 -7.75
N PHE A 90 -3.28 37.87 -7.14
CA PHE A 90 -4.59 38.44 -6.81
C PHE A 90 -5.34 38.99 -8.01
N ALA A 91 -4.70 39.21 -9.16
CA ALA A 91 -5.31 39.62 -10.42
C ALA A 91 -5.84 38.42 -11.25
N THR A 92 -5.52 37.18 -10.88
CA THR A 92 -6.02 36.01 -11.60
C THR A 92 -7.54 35.94 -11.63
N LYS A 93 -8.10 35.44 -12.73
CA LYS A 93 -9.54 35.38 -12.93
C LYS A 93 -10.03 33.95 -12.90
N HIS A 94 -11.00 33.66 -12.04
CA HIS A 94 -11.57 32.34 -11.87
C HIS A 94 -13.07 32.35 -12.21
N TYR A 95 -13.52 31.35 -12.97
CA TYR A 95 -14.93 31.15 -13.29
C TYR A 95 -15.60 30.35 -12.20
N LEU A 96 -16.44 30.98 -11.40
CA LEU A 96 -17.12 30.41 -10.26
C LEU A 96 -18.63 30.69 -10.31
N PRO A 97 -19.48 29.81 -9.76
CA PRO A 97 -20.90 30.10 -9.61
C PRO A 97 -21.11 31.44 -8.86
N LYS A 98 -21.95 32.32 -9.36
CA LYS A 98 -22.23 33.60 -8.69
C LYS A 98 -23.09 33.43 -7.43
N ASN A 99 -23.93 32.38 -7.41
CA ASN A 99 -24.87 32.14 -6.32
C ASN A 99 -24.14 31.36 -5.21
N THR A 100 -24.04 31.97 -4.02
CA THR A 100 -23.42 31.33 -2.86
C THR A 100 -24.19 30.11 -2.35
N ALA A 101 -25.51 30.01 -2.58
CA ALA A 101 -26.27 28.81 -2.26
C ALA A 101 -25.90 27.63 -3.16
N GLU A 102 -25.58 27.90 -4.43
CA GLU A 102 -25.05 26.89 -5.35
C GLU A 102 -23.63 26.45 -4.91
N GLN A 103 -22.76 27.41 -4.60
CA GLN A 103 -21.43 27.13 -4.06
C GLN A 103 -21.53 26.21 -2.83
N ARG A 104 -22.44 26.51 -1.90
CA ARG A 104 -22.66 25.73 -0.70
C ARG A 104 -23.11 24.31 -1.00
N LYS A 105 -24.05 24.10 -1.92
CA LYS A 105 -24.50 22.77 -2.33
C LYS A 105 -23.37 21.91 -2.89
N ILE A 106 -22.51 22.49 -3.74
CA ILE A 106 -21.35 21.80 -4.31
C ILE A 106 -20.38 21.43 -3.18
N ALA A 107 -20.08 22.37 -2.28
CA ALA A 107 -19.20 22.13 -1.14
C ALA A 107 -19.73 21.02 -0.23
N ASP A 108 -20.99 21.09 0.18
CA ASP A 108 -21.60 20.11 1.07
C ASP A 108 -21.59 18.71 0.46
N PHE A 109 -21.85 18.59 -0.84
CA PHE A 109 -21.78 17.31 -1.55
C PHE A 109 -20.36 16.71 -1.55
N LEU A 110 -19.34 17.50 -1.90
CA LEU A 110 -17.96 17.03 -1.97
C LEU A 110 -17.37 16.76 -0.58
N ILE A 111 -17.72 17.57 0.43
CA ILE A 111 -17.35 17.32 1.84
C ILE A 111 -18.01 16.04 2.36
N ALA A 112 -19.27 15.77 1.99
CA ALA A 112 -19.91 14.52 2.36
C ALA A 112 -19.21 13.29 1.73
N LEU A 113 -18.76 13.44 0.47
CA LEU A 113 -17.96 12.41 -0.20
C LEU A 113 -16.61 12.20 0.48
N ASP A 114 -15.90 13.27 0.86
CA ASP A 114 -14.63 13.20 1.59
C ASP A 114 -14.81 12.47 2.95
N ARG A 115 -15.85 12.80 3.70
CA ARG A 115 -16.17 12.09 4.95
C ARG A 115 -16.42 10.60 4.73
N ARG A 116 -17.05 10.24 3.61
CA ARG A 116 -17.28 8.83 3.26
C ARG A 116 -15.98 8.12 2.90
N ILE A 117 -15.05 8.80 2.20
CA ILE A 117 -13.71 8.27 1.91
C ILE A 117 -12.94 8.03 3.21
N ASP A 118 -12.92 9.01 4.12
CA ASP A 118 -12.24 8.89 5.42
C ASP A 118 -12.81 7.74 6.26
N ALA A 119 -14.14 7.58 6.27
CA ALA A 119 -14.79 6.48 6.98
C ALA A 119 -14.45 5.12 6.34
N GLN A 120 -14.38 5.05 5.00
CA GLN A 120 -14.01 3.83 4.29
C GLN A 120 -12.54 3.46 4.54
N GLN A 121 -11.62 4.43 4.52
CA GLN A 121 -10.21 4.23 4.89
C GLN A 121 -10.09 3.68 6.32
N SER A 122 -10.82 4.28 7.25
CA SER A 122 -10.84 3.81 8.65
C SER A 122 -11.36 2.37 8.76
N LEU A 123 -12.34 1.99 7.95
CA LEU A 123 -12.85 0.61 7.88
C LEU A 123 -11.76 -0.36 7.40
N VAL A 124 -11.03 -0.01 6.32
CA VAL A 124 -9.92 -0.82 5.79
C VAL A 124 -8.85 -1.03 6.87
N ASP A 125 -8.43 0.04 7.55
CA ASP A 125 -7.42 -0.03 8.60
C ASP A 125 -7.86 -0.89 9.79
N ASN A 126 -9.13 -0.76 10.19
CA ASN A 126 -9.71 -1.56 11.27
C ASN A 126 -9.82 -3.05 10.89
N LEU A 127 -10.22 -3.37 9.65
CA LEU A 127 -10.26 -4.76 9.16
C LEU A 127 -8.87 -5.39 9.12
N LYS A 128 -7.85 -4.67 8.64
CA LYS A 128 -6.45 -5.12 8.65
C LYS A 128 -5.94 -5.35 10.08
N LYS A 129 -6.27 -4.44 10.99
CA LYS A 129 -5.92 -4.57 12.42
C LYS A 129 -6.62 -5.77 13.05
N TYR A 130 -7.90 -5.96 12.77
CA TYR A 130 -8.68 -7.10 13.24
C TYR A 130 -8.09 -8.42 12.73
N LYS A 131 -7.80 -8.53 11.43
CA LYS A 131 -7.14 -9.72 10.84
C LYS A 131 -5.84 -10.05 11.57
N ARG A 132 -4.95 -9.06 11.78
CA ARG A 132 -3.71 -9.26 12.53
C ARG A 132 -3.96 -9.76 13.96
N GLY A 133 -4.95 -9.22 14.64
CA GLY A 133 -5.35 -9.68 15.97
C GLY A 133 -5.82 -11.13 15.99
N VAL A 134 -6.65 -11.53 15.03
CA VAL A 134 -7.12 -12.92 14.87
C VAL A 134 -5.94 -13.86 14.63
N ILE A 135 -5.05 -13.53 13.70
CA ILE A 135 -3.85 -14.33 13.39
C ILE A 135 -2.98 -14.50 14.64
N GLN A 136 -2.72 -13.40 15.36
CA GLN A 136 -1.96 -13.45 16.59
C GLN A 136 -2.64 -14.35 17.65
N GLN A 137 -3.94 -14.22 17.81
CA GLN A 137 -4.70 -15.03 18.77
C GLN A 137 -4.67 -16.52 18.42
N VAL A 138 -4.86 -16.86 17.15
CA VAL A 138 -4.83 -18.25 16.65
C VAL A 138 -3.44 -18.87 16.83
N PHE A 139 -2.37 -18.15 16.49
CA PHE A 139 -1.02 -18.71 16.48
C PHE A 139 -0.20 -18.44 17.77
N ALA A 140 -0.69 -17.65 18.71
CA ALA A 140 0.01 -17.37 19.97
C ALA A 140 -0.04 -18.50 20.98
N GLY A 141 -0.90 -19.51 20.78
CA GLY A 141 -1.18 -20.54 21.77
C GLY A 141 -1.86 -19.99 23.04
N ARG A 142 -2.15 -20.84 24.02
CA ARG A 142 -2.69 -20.40 25.31
C ARG A 142 -1.62 -19.62 26.10
N LYS A 143 -1.85 -18.33 26.31
CA LYS A 143 -1.03 -17.50 27.21
C LYS A 143 -0.99 -18.13 28.60
N GLY A 144 0.21 -18.36 29.15
CA GLY A 144 0.42 -18.76 30.53
C GLY A 144 0.92 -20.19 30.75
N THR A 145 0.95 -21.06 29.75
CA THR A 145 1.40 -22.45 29.92
C THR A 145 2.88 -22.69 29.52
N GLY A 146 3.57 -21.69 28.97
CA GLY A 146 4.92 -21.83 28.40
C GLY A 146 4.98 -22.72 27.16
N LYS A 147 3.87 -23.34 26.76
CA LYS A 147 3.74 -24.19 25.57
C LYS A 147 2.82 -23.48 24.58
N ALA A 148 3.37 -23.06 23.45
CA ALA A 148 2.63 -22.47 22.33
C ALA A 148 1.88 -23.56 21.52
N CYS A 149 1.09 -24.39 22.21
CA CYS A 149 0.38 -25.50 21.57
C CYS A 149 -1.00 -25.64 22.20
N TYR A 150 -2.03 -25.72 21.37
CA TYR A 150 -3.37 -26.10 21.83
C TYR A 150 -3.37 -27.59 22.17
N PRO A 151 -4.20 -28.06 23.12
CA PRO A 151 -4.22 -29.45 23.52
C PRO A 151 -4.47 -30.46 22.37
N GLU A 152 -5.24 -30.03 21.37
CA GLU A 152 -5.62 -30.83 20.20
C GLU A 152 -4.57 -30.78 19.07
N TRP A 153 -3.63 -29.84 19.13
CA TRP A 153 -2.61 -29.66 18.11
C TRP A 153 -1.46 -30.66 18.34
N GLN A 154 -1.03 -31.29 17.25
CA GLN A 154 0.02 -32.30 17.28
C GLN A 154 1.34 -31.76 16.76
N GLN A 155 2.43 -32.28 17.30
CA GLN A 155 3.75 -31.89 16.87
C GLN A 155 4.14 -32.62 15.58
N SER A 156 4.20 -31.87 14.49
CA SER A 156 4.51 -32.33 13.14
C SER A 156 5.64 -31.52 12.53
N SER A 157 6.30 -32.05 11.52
CA SER A 157 7.28 -31.33 10.71
C SER A 157 6.60 -30.68 9.51
N LEU A 158 7.11 -29.54 9.05
CA LEU A 158 6.54 -28.87 7.88
C LEU A 158 6.63 -29.73 6.61
N GLY A 159 7.63 -30.62 6.52
CA GLY A 159 7.79 -31.54 5.39
C GLY A 159 6.67 -32.55 5.23
N GLU A 160 5.85 -32.76 6.25
CA GLU A 160 4.66 -33.63 6.16
C GLU A 160 3.53 -33.00 5.34
N TYR A 161 3.54 -31.66 5.17
CA TYR A 161 2.48 -30.89 4.53
C TYR A 161 2.89 -30.33 3.18
N PHE A 162 4.18 -30.36 2.81
CA PHE A 162 4.68 -29.72 1.62
C PHE A 162 5.44 -30.67 0.70
N THR A 163 5.26 -30.48 -0.59
CA THR A 163 6.01 -31.16 -1.65
C THR A 163 6.88 -30.14 -2.41
N GLU A 164 8.19 -30.35 -2.44
CA GLU A 164 9.12 -29.49 -3.18
C GLU A 164 8.86 -29.54 -4.68
N GLN A 165 8.94 -28.38 -5.32
CA GLN A 165 8.76 -28.21 -6.77
C GLN A 165 10.06 -27.67 -7.37
N THR A 166 10.68 -28.45 -8.26
CA THR A 166 11.98 -28.11 -8.86
C THR A 166 11.90 -27.83 -10.36
N ILE A 167 10.68 -27.74 -10.91
CA ILE A 167 10.44 -27.55 -12.35
C ILE A 167 11.04 -26.22 -12.79
N ARG A 168 11.89 -26.28 -13.80
CA ARG A 168 12.50 -25.09 -14.39
C ARG A 168 11.69 -24.60 -15.59
N THR A 169 11.82 -23.32 -15.88
CA THR A 169 11.13 -22.68 -17.00
C THR A 169 11.93 -21.45 -17.47
N SER A 170 11.60 -20.98 -18.66
CA SER A 170 12.07 -19.71 -19.20
C SER A 170 11.04 -18.60 -18.99
N ASN A 171 11.48 -17.35 -19.09
CA ASN A 171 10.56 -16.22 -19.15
C ASN A 171 9.91 -16.16 -20.53
N THR A 172 8.64 -16.50 -20.62
CA THR A 172 7.86 -16.51 -21.87
C THR A 172 6.51 -15.83 -21.64
N PRO A 173 5.77 -15.44 -22.70
CA PRO A 173 4.42 -14.92 -22.55
C PRO A 173 3.45 -15.85 -21.80
N SER A 174 3.66 -17.17 -21.87
CA SER A 174 2.87 -18.18 -21.14
C SER A 174 3.33 -18.41 -19.69
N THR A 175 4.57 -18.06 -19.39
CA THR A 175 5.18 -18.12 -18.06
C THR A 175 5.94 -16.83 -17.76
N PRO A 176 5.21 -15.70 -17.59
CA PRO A 176 5.83 -14.39 -17.38
C PRO A 176 6.59 -14.34 -16.06
N LEU A 177 7.69 -13.58 -16.06
CA LEU A 177 8.51 -13.40 -14.86
C LEU A 177 7.79 -12.53 -13.83
N VAL A 178 7.76 -13.02 -12.59
CA VAL A 178 7.14 -12.33 -11.45
C VAL A 178 8.16 -12.07 -10.34
N SER A 179 7.83 -11.16 -9.44
CA SER A 179 8.63 -10.83 -8.25
C SER A 179 7.94 -11.34 -6.99
N LEU A 180 8.75 -11.71 -5.99
CA LEU A 180 8.29 -11.98 -4.63
C LEU A 180 8.75 -10.84 -3.73
N THR A 181 7.81 -10.12 -3.12
CA THR A 181 8.05 -9.06 -2.14
C THR A 181 7.51 -9.46 -0.77
N VAL A 182 7.95 -8.78 0.28
CA VAL A 182 7.43 -9.00 1.65
C VAL A 182 6.04 -8.40 1.81
N GLU A 183 5.77 -7.30 1.12
CA GLU A 183 4.52 -6.54 1.28
C GLU A 183 3.38 -7.10 0.44
N ASP A 184 3.64 -7.40 -0.84
CA ASP A 184 2.60 -7.75 -1.82
C ASP A 184 2.64 -9.23 -2.26
N GLY A 185 3.58 -10.03 -1.67
CA GLY A 185 3.75 -11.42 -2.09
C GLY A 185 4.23 -11.54 -3.54
N ILE A 186 3.59 -12.42 -4.31
CA ILE A 186 3.94 -12.65 -5.73
C ILE A 186 3.15 -11.67 -6.60
N THR A 187 3.88 -10.81 -7.31
CA THR A 187 3.33 -9.77 -8.19
C THR A 187 3.98 -9.77 -9.57
N PRO A 188 3.26 -9.36 -10.63
CA PRO A 188 3.87 -9.13 -11.94
C PRO A 188 5.03 -8.16 -11.83
N LYS A 189 6.11 -8.39 -12.57
CA LYS A 189 7.17 -7.38 -12.68
C LYS A 189 6.63 -6.15 -13.41
N THR A 190 6.79 -4.98 -12.80
CA THR A 190 6.51 -3.70 -13.46
C THR A 190 7.68 -3.33 -14.37
N GLU A 191 7.40 -2.56 -15.45
CA GLU A 191 8.41 -2.11 -16.45
C GLU A 191 9.63 -1.42 -15.82
N ARG A 192 9.48 -0.85 -14.63
CA ARG A 192 10.55 -0.20 -13.86
C ARG A 192 11.71 -1.14 -13.51
N TYR A 193 11.51 -2.47 -13.57
CA TYR A 193 12.51 -3.52 -13.31
C TYR A 193 12.99 -4.22 -14.59
N TYR A 194 12.54 -3.81 -15.78
CA TYR A 194 13.10 -4.25 -17.05
C TYR A 194 14.47 -3.56 -17.29
N ARG A 195 15.44 -3.95 -16.49
CA ARG A 195 16.84 -3.79 -16.88
C ARG A 195 17.16 -4.96 -17.81
N GLU A 196 17.03 -4.74 -19.11
CA GLU A 196 17.25 -5.75 -20.17
C GLU A 196 18.57 -6.50 -20.02
N PHE A 197 19.62 -5.86 -19.52
CA PHE A 197 20.94 -6.49 -19.32
C PHE A 197 21.02 -7.41 -18.08
N LEU A 198 20.01 -7.51 -17.21
CA LEU A 198 19.93 -8.52 -16.14
C LEU A 198 19.10 -9.74 -16.54
N VAL A 199 18.42 -9.70 -17.69
CA VAL A 199 17.55 -10.74 -18.21
C VAL A 199 18.27 -11.62 -19.26
N THR A 200 19.50 -11.27 -19.66
CA THR A 200 20.25 -11.91 -20.75
C THR A 200 21.03 -13.16 -20.34
N LYS A 201 20.36 -14.12 -19.72
CA LYS A 201 20.80 -15.50 -19.84
C LYS A 201 19.70 -16.27 -20.55
N GLU A 202 19.89 -16.46 -21.83
CA GLU A 202 19.17 -17.47 -22.61
C GLU A 202 19.36 -18.81 -21.89
N GLY A 203 18.26 -19.43 -21.49
CA GLY A 203 18.25 -20.72 -20.83
C GLY A 203 17.23 -20.79 -19.67
N GLU A 204 16.92 -22.00 -19.25
CA GLU A 204 15.99 -22.32 -18.16
C GLU A 204 16.56 -21.96 -16.78
N ASN A 205 16.76 -20.67 -16.51
CA ASN A 205 17.34 -20.20 -15.25
C ASN A 205 16.29 -19.86 -14.17
N TYR A 206 15.01 -19.97 -14.51
CA TYR A 206 13.91 -19.66 -13.60
C TYR A 206 13.25 -20.94 -13.10
N LYS A 207 12.53 -20.84 -12.00
CA LYS A 207 11.65 -21.91 -11.52
C LYS A 207 10.20 -21.59 -11.85
N MET A 208 9.45 -22.63 -12.23
CA MET A 208 8.03 -22.53 -12.48
C MET A 208 7.27 -22.45 -11.17
N ILE A 209 6.26 -21.57 -11.10
CA ILE A 209 5.33 -21.49 -10.01
C ILE A 209 3.88 -21.50 -10.53
N LYS A 210 3.15 -22.58 -10.23
CA LYS A 210 1.73 -22.72 -10.58
C LYS A 210 0.84 -21.98 -9.59
N PRO A 211 -0.43 -21.67 -9.95
CA PRO A 211 -1.40 -21.14 -8.99
C PRO A 211 -1.47 -22.00 -7.73
N GLY A 212 -1.48 -21.36 -6.56
CA GLY A 212 -1.51 -22.01 -5.26
C GLY A 212 -0.16 -22.57 -4.76
N TRP A 213 0.87 -22.65 -5.61
CA TRP A 213 2.21 -23.01 -5.15
C TRP A 213 2.87 -21.86 -4.44
N PHE A 214 3.69 -22.17 -3.44
CA PHE A 214 4.44 -21.19 -2.66
C PHE A 214 5.83 -20.98 -3.22
N ALA A 215 6.29 -19.74 -3.17
CA ALA A 215 7.69 -19.39 -3.30
C ALA A 215 8.19 -18.77 -2.01
N TYR A 216 9.43 -19.04 -1.61
CA TYR A 216 10.11 -18.24 -0.61
C TYR A 216 11.55 -17.93 -1.02
N ASN A 217 11.98 -16.72 -0.63
CA ASN A 217 13.37 -16.30 -0.78
C ASN A 217 14.16 -16.76 0.45
N PRO A 218 15.13 -17.69 0.33
CA PRO A 218 15.88 -18.19 1.48
C PRO A 218 16.58 -17.12 2.31
N MET A 219 17.03 -16.03 1.68
CA MET A 219 17.71 -14.92 2.37
C MET A 219 16.72 -14.05 3.14
N ASN A 220 15.50 -13.87 2.62
CA ASN A 220 14.50 -12.96 3.16
C ASN A 220 13.31 -13.68 3.83
N ALA A 221 13.41 -14.98 4.06
CA ALA A 221 12.38 -15.75 4.75
C ALA A 221 12.05 -15.17 6.14
N HIS A 222 13.07 -14.74 6.87
CA HIS A 222 12.92 -14.13 8.19
C HIS A 222 12.26 -12.74 8.16
N LEU A 223 12.17 -12.10 6.99
CA LEU A 223 11.43 -10.85 6.77
C LEU A 223 9.99 -11.11 6.30
N GLY A 224 9.64 -12.36 5.95
CA GLY A 224 8.31 -12.73 5.47
C GLY A 224 8.20 -12.84 3.95
N ALA A 225 9.32 -12.91 3.20
CA ALA A 225 9.29 -13.14 1.75
C ALA A 225 8.92 -14.61 1.43
N ILE A 226 7.69 -14.98 1.76
CA ILE A 226 7.05 -16.29 1.53
C ILE A 226 5.61 -16.01 1.12
N ALA A 227 5.20 -16.47 -0.07
CA ALA A 227 3.83 -16.28 -0.53
C ALA A 227 3.39 -17.34 -1.54
N PRO A 228 2.09 -17.68 -1.60
CA PRO A 228 1.53 -18.48 -2.68
C PRO A 228 1.30 -17.64 -3.94
N ASN A 229 1.24 -18.30 -5.08
CA ASN A 229 0.88 -17.66 -6.34
C ASN A 229 -0.65 -17.49 -6.42
N HIS A 230 -1.12 -16.27 -6.21
CA HIS A 230 -2.54 -15.87 -6.33
C HIS A 230 -2.91 -15.30 -7.72
N LEU A 231 -1.97 -15.26 -8.68
CA LEU A 231 -2.19 -14.61 -9.97
C LEU A 231 -3.16 -15.35 -10.91
N GLY A 232 -3.51 -16.59 -10.58
CA GLY A 232 -4.43 -17.41 -11.39
C GLY A 232 -3.79 -18.01 -12.66
N TYR A 233 -2.51 -17.75 -12.92
CA TYR A 233 -1.74 -18.31 -14.05
C TYR A 233 -0.38 -18.80 -13.59
N THR A 234 0.23 -19.69 -14.39
CA THR A 234 1.58 -20.18 -14.17
C THR A 234 2.60 -19.09 -14.51
N ALA A 235 3.60 -18.89 -13.64
CA ALA A 235 4.60 -17.86 -13.80
C ALA A 235 6.02 -18.40 -13.59
N ALA A 236 7.01 -17.59 -13.95
CA ALA A 236 8.42 -17.82 -13.69
C ALA A 236 8.90 -16.95 -12.53
N VAL A 237 9.67 -17.53 -11.60
CA VAL A 237 10.32 -16.82 -10.50
C VAL A 237 11.82 -17.07 -10.49
N SER A 238 12.56 -16.26 -9.74
CA SER A 238 14.01 -16.42 -9.61
C SER A 238 14.40 -17.86 -9.26
N GLY A 239 15.41 -18.39 -9.93
CA GLY A 239 16.00 -19.71 -9.62
C GLY A 239 16.54 -19.85 -8.20
N TYR A 240 16.79 -18.74 -7.50
CA TYR A 240 17.21 -18.72 -6.08
C TYR A 240 16.08 -19.05 -5.09
N TYR A 241 14.81 -18.89 -5.49
CA TYR A 241 13.70 -19.17 -4.61
C TYR A 241 13.46 -20.68 -4.49
N ASN A 242 12.99 -21.11 -3.35
CA ASN A 242 12.47 -22.45 -3.17
C ASN A 242 10.96 -22.44 -3.43
N ILE A 243 10.52 -23.45 -4.17
CA ILE A 243 9.11 -23.59 -4.57
C ILE A 243 8.57 -24.87 -3.97
N PHE A 244 7.39 -24.80 -3.40
CA PHE A 244 6.69 -25.97 -2.88
C PHE A 244 5.18 -25.83 -3.06
N SER A 245 4.51 -26.97 -3.15
CA SER A 245 3.05 -27.05 -3.09
C SER A 245 2.62 -27.55 -1.72
N VAL A 246 1.43 -27.15 -1.31
CA VAL A 246 0.73 -27.73 -0.15
C VAL A 246 0.04 -29.00 -0.59
N ASN A 247 0.13 -30.07 0.22
CA ASN A 247 -0.49 -31.37 -0.11
C ASN A 247 -2.03 -31.28 -0.11
N GLU A 248 -2.60 -30.38 0.70
CA GLU A 248 -4.03 -30.11 0.78
C GLU A 248 -4.33 -28.68 0.30
N PRO A 249 -4.79 -28.48 -0.95
CA PRO A 249 -5.00 -27.14 -1.52
C PRO A 249 -5.95 -26.25 -0.73
N ASP A 250 -6.94 -26.80 -0.04
CA ASP A 250 -7.89 -26.05 0.77
C ASP A 250 -7.26 -25.41 2.03
N THR A 251 -5.98 -25.68 2.29
CA THR A 251 -5.23 -25.13 3.43
C THR A 251 -4.26 -24.00 3.04
N ILE A 252 -4.24 -23.55 1.79
CA ILE A 252 -3.30 -22.54 1.28
C ILE A 252 -3.35 -21.26 2.12
N CYS A 253 -4.52 -20.70 2.40
CA CYS A 253 -4.63 -19.46 3.20
C CYS A 253 -4.19 -19.66 4.65
N PHE A 254 -4.40 -20.85 5.24
CA PHE A 254 -3.85 -21.16 6.56
C PHE A 254 -2.33 -21.11 6.52
N TRP A 255 -1.68 -21.76 5.55
CA TRP A 255 -0.23 -21.79 5.43
C TRP A 255 0.37 -20.44 5.10
N GLU A 256 -0.29 -19.63 4.28
CA GLU A 256 0.12 -18.25 3.98
C GLU A 256 0.26 -17.42 5.27
N GLU A 257 -0.77 -17.43 6.11
CA GLU A 257 -0.78 -16.68 7.36
C GLU A 257 0.13 -17.32 8.44
N TYR A 258 0.21 -18.64 8.47
CA TYR A 258 1.05 -19.34 9.45
C TYR A 258 2.54 -19.13 9.18
N LEU A 259 2.97 -19.33 7.91
CA LEU A 259 4.38 -19.22 7.52
C LEU A 259 4.93 -17.80 7.64
N THR A 260 4.07 -16.80 7.57
CA THR A 260 4.41 -15.38 7.76
C THR A 260 4.10 -14.87 9.18
N SER A 261 3.64 -15.74 10.08
CA SER A 261 3.37 -15.38 11.47
C SER A 261 4.63 -14.95 12.21
N TYR A 262 4.49 -14.08 13.20
CA TYR A 262 5.61 -13.57 14.01
C TYR A 262 6.48 -14.67 14.61
N SER A 263 5.87 -15.75 15.11
CA SER A 263 6.59 -16.90 15.68
C SER A 263 7.45 -17.63 14.65
N MET A 264 6.97 -17.71 13.40
CA MET A 264 7.72 -18.34 12.31
C MET A 264 8.85 -17.45 11.82
N LEU A 265 8.62 -16.13 11.70
CA LEU A 265 9.67 -15.19 11.29
C LEU A 265 10.85 -15.17 12.28
N ILE A 266 10.57 -15.17 13.59
CA ILE A 266 11.63 -15.31 14.60
C ILE A 266 12.37 -16.65 14.44
N HIS A 267 11.63 -17.74 14.21
CA HIS A 267 12.26 -19.04 14.05
C HIS A 267 13.17 -19.12 12.82
N TYR A 268 12.74 -18.56 11.69
CA TYR A 268 13.59 -18.47 10.50
C TYR A 268 14.89 -17.73 10.78
N LYS A 269 14.82 -16.63 11.54
CA LYS A 269 16.01 -15.89 11.94
C LYS A 269 16.97 -16.71 12.81
N LEU A 270 16.44 -17.58 13.68
CA LEU A 270 17.24 -18.43 14.56
C LEU A 270 17.93 -19.59 13.83
N ILE A 271 17.28 -20.16 12.80
CA ILE A 271 17.83 -21.31 12.05
C ILE A 271 18.62 -20.93 10.81
N ALA A 272 18.57 -19.65 10.41
CA ALA A 272 19.28 -19.17 9.24
C ALA A 272 20.79 -19.37 9.41
N THR A 273 21.44 -19.91 8.40
CA THR A 273 22.87 -20.21 8.38
C THR A 273 23.60 -19.34 7.36
N GLY A 274 24.82 -18.92 7.70
CA GLY A 274 25.68 -18.09 6.85
C GLY A 274 26.70 -17.32 7.69
N SER A 275 27.91 -17.13 7.16
CA SER A 275 29.01 -16.46 7.89
C SER A 275 28.85 -14.95 8.03
N LEU A 276 28.08 -14.32 7.13
CA LEU A 276 27.77 -12.89 7.16
C LEU A 276 26.28 -12.69 7.37
N ILE A 277 25.90 -11.74 8.21
CA ILE A 277 24.49 -11.45 8.52
C ILE A 277 23.66 -11.23 7.25
N GLU A 278 24.22 -10.53 6.27
CA GLU A 278 23.54 -10.23 4.99
C GLU A 278 23.42 -11.45 4.04
N LYS A 279 24.12 -12.56 4.34
CA LYS A 279 24.13 -13.80 3.53
C LYS A 279 23.48 -14.99 4.22
N GLN A 280 22.86 -14.77 5.39
CA GLN A 280 22.16 -15.83 6.10
C GLN A 280 20.97 -16.33 5.28
N ARG A 281 20.76 -17.64 5.27
CA ARG A 281 19.72 -18.32 4.49
C ARG A 281 19.03 -19.40 5.30
N VAL A 282 17.74 -19.56 5.07
CA VAL A 282 16.99 -20.75 5.50
C VAL A 282 16.96 -21.72 4.33
N HIS A 283 17.77 -22.77 4.37
CA HIS A 283 17.76 -23.80 3.33
C HIS A 283 16.47 -24.62 3.38
N TYR A 284 16.02 -25.13 2.22
CA TYR A 284 14.77 -25.91 2.15
C TYR A 284 14.82 -27.16 3.06
N SER A 285 15.96 -27.83 3.13
CA SER A 285 16.16 -28.97 4.02
C SER A 285 16.03 -28.64 5.53
N GLN A 286 16.33 -27.40 5.92
CA GLN A 286 16.10 -26.91 7.28
C GLN A 286 14.63 -26.51 7.45
N PHE A 287 14.04 -25.84 6.46
CA PHE A 287 12.65 -25.40 6.47
C PHE A 287 11.67 -26.56 6.67
N VAL A 288 11.80 -27.64 5.90
CA VAL A 288 10.91 -28.82 6.02
C VAL A 288 11.09 -29.58 7.34
N ARG A 289 12.24 -29.46 8.01
CA ARG A 289 12.50 -30.09 9.32
C ARG A 289 11.99 -29.27 10.50
N ILE A 290 11.46 -28.07 10.28
CA ILE A 290 10.87 -27.27 11.36
C ILE A 290 9.71 -28.04 11.97
N ARG A 291 9.79 -28.33 13.26
CA ARG A 291 8.72 -28.99 14.02
C ARG A 291 7.91 -27.96 14.79
N ARG A 292 6.61 -28.07 14.68
CA ARG A 292 5.64 -27.19 15.34
C ARG A 292 4.40 -27.97 15.79
N CYS A 293 3.73 -27.45 16.82
CA CYS A 293 2.36 -27.84 17.08
C CYS A 293 1.47 -27.27 16.01
N LEU A 294 0.81 -28.14 15.28
CA LEU A 294 -0.06 -27.79 14.15
C LEU A 294 -1.46 -28.40 14.34
N PRO A 295 -2.50 -27.72 13.89
CA PRO A 295 -3.86 -28.24 13.93
C PRO A 295 -4.03 -29.40 12.94
N SER A 296 -5.09 -30.19 13.13
CA SER A 296 -5.50 -31.20 12.16
C SER A 296 -5.78 -30.56 10.79
N VAL A 297 -5.71 -31.34 9.73
CA VAL A 297 -6.00 -30.86 8.35
C VAL A 297 -7.41 -30.26 8.27
N GLU A 298 -8.39 -30.84 8.94
CA GLU A 298 -9.75 -30.27 8.97
C GLU A 298 -9.80 -28.91 9.67
N GLU A 299 -9.10 -28.74 10.75
CA GLU A 299 -9.02 -27.43 11.42
C GLU A 299 -8.23 -26.42 10.58
N GLN A 300 -7.16 -26.83 9.87
CA GLN A 300 -6.44 -26.00 8.90
C GLN A 300 -7.38 -25.50 7.79
N LYS A 301 -8.29 -26.35 7.25
CA LYS A 301 -9.29 -25.97 6.28
C LYS A 301 -10.28 -24.95 6.84
N HIS A 302 -10.74 -25.13 8.08
CA HIS A 302 -11.63 -24.17 8.74
C HIS A 302 -10.95 -22.80 8.93
N LEU A 303 -9.71 -22.79 9.41
CA LEU A 303 -8.93 -21.57 9.57
C LEU A 303 -8.62 -20.91 8.22
N SER A 304 -8.32 -21.70 7.19
CA SER A 304 -8.13 -21.22 5.82
C SER A 304 -9.36 -20.45 5.33
N LYS A 305 -10.55 -21.02 5.50
CA LYS A 305 -11.82 -20.39 5.11
C LYS A 305 -12.11 -19.10 5.91
N LEU A 306 -11.75 -19.07 7.19
CA LEU A 306 -11.82 -17.85 8.02
C LEU A 306 -10.91 -16.76 7.44
N PHE A 307 -9.65 -17.08 7.18
CA PHE A 307 -8.68 -16.11 6.64
C PHE A 307 -9.04 -15.64 5.23
N GLU A 308 -9.50 -16.53 4.36
CA GLU A 308 -10.06 -16.16 3.04
C GLU A 308 -11.21 -15.16 3.17
N THR A 309 -12.13 -15.40 4.11
CA THR A 309 -13.28 -14.51 4.34
C THR A 309 -12.80 -13.12 4.78
N LEU A 310 -11.81 -13.05 5.66
CA LEU A 310 -11.22 -11.78 6.09
C LEU A 310 -10.49 -11.08 4.94
N ASN A 311 -9.72 -11.82 4.14
CA ASN A 311 -9.03 -11.28 2.97
C ASN A 311 -10.01 -10.71 1.94
N LYS A 312 -11.10 -11.44 1.64
CA LYS A 312 -12.17 -10.96 0.75
C LYS A 312 -12.84 -9.69 1.28
N LYS A 313 -13.11 -9.60 2.59
CA LYS A 313 -13.68 -8.38 3.19
C LYS A 313 -12.75 -7.18 3.07
N ILE A 314 -11.46 -7.37 3.31
CA ILE A 314 -10.45 -6.32 3.18
C ILE A 314 -10.36 -5.88 1.71
N ALA A 315 -10.21 -6.81 0.76
CA ALA A 315 -10.13 -6.51 -0.67
C ALA A 315 -11.36 -5.75 -1.19
N ASN A 316 -12.57 -6.13 -0.76
CA ASN A 316 -13.81 -5.43 -1.11
C ASN A 316 -13.83 -4.01 -0.53
N ALA A 317 -13.40 -3.83 0.72
CA ALA A 317 -13.34 -2.51 1.35
C ALA A 317 -12.34 -1.59 0.65
N GLU A 318 -11.14 -2.09 0.28
CA GLU A 318 -10.12 -1.37 -0.49
C GLU A 318 -10.59 -1.03 -1.91
N SER A 319 -11.32 -1.94 -2.56
CA SER A 319 -11.93 -1.68 -3.87
C SER A 319 -12.94 -0.54 -3.80
N THR A 320 -13.80 -0.54 -2.76
CA THR A 320 -14.78 0.54 -2.53
C THR A 320 -14.07 1.88 -2.27
N GLU A 321 -13.00 1.89 -1.49
CA GLU A 321 -12.19 3.09 -1.24
C GLU A 321 -11.63 3.66 -2.55
N ARG A 322 -10.98 2.82 -3.37
CA ARG A 322 -10.46 3.25 -4.68
C ARG A 322 -11.55 3.81 -5.59
N GLN A 323 -12.74 3.21 -5.60
CA GLN A 323 -13.88 3.71 -6.39
C GLN A 323 -14.36 5.08 -5.90
N LEU A 324 -14.48 5.29 -4.60
CA LEU A 324 -14.86 6.58 -4.01
C LEU A 324 -13.83 7.67 -4.32
N VAL A 325 -12.54 7.37 -4.20
CA VAL A 325 -11.46 8.30 -4.55
C VAL A 325 -11.49 8.64 -6.05
N GLY A 326 -11.66 7.64 -6.92
CA GLY A 326 -11.81 7.85 -8.36
C GLY A 326 -13.04 8.71 -8.71
N MET A 327 -14.18 8.46 -8.04
CA MET A 327 -15.39 9.29 -8.19
C MET A 327 -15.11 10.74 -7.79
N ARG A 328 -14.44 10.99 -6.67
CA ARG A 328 -14.07 12.34 -6.23
C ARG A 328 -13.25 13.07 -7.27
N VAL A 329 -12.22 12.42 -7.82
CA VAL A 329 -11.37 13.01 -8.86
C VAL A 329 -12.19 13.38 -10.11
N SER A 330 -13.05 12.48 -10.58
CA SER A 330 -13.91 12.71 -11.75
C SER A 330 -14.88 13.86 -11.51
N LEU A 331 -15.49 13.94 -10.33
CA LEU A 331 -16.40 15.02 -9.96
C LEU A 331 -15.70 16.38 -9.90
N LEU A 332 -14.47 16.44 -9.35
CA LEU A 332 -13.70 17.68 -9.36
C LEU A 332 -13.37 18.15 -10.78
N GLN A 333 -13.15 17.22 -11.71
CA GLN A 333 -12.92 17.56 -13.12
C GLN A 333 -14.17 18.05 -13.84
N GLN A 334 -15.35 17.53 -13.47
CA GLN A 334 -16.63 17.87 -14.12
C GLN A 334 -17.29 19.14 -13.56
N LEU A 335 -17.21 19.35 -12.24
CA LEU A 335 -17.86 20.47 -11.56
C LEU A 335 -17.12 21.80 -11.72
N PHE A 336 -15.82 21.73 -11.97
CA PHE A 336 -15.00 22.93 -12.20
C PHE A 336 -14.49 22.91 -13.64
N ILE A 337 -15.06 23.75 -14.47
CA ILE A 337 -14.76 23.86 -15.92
C ILE A 337 -13.61 24.84 -16.16
#